data_b81bca597ce39cdcfd163559e0b032cd
#
_entry.id   b81bca597ce39cdcfd163559e0b032cd
#
_cell.length_a   1.000
_cell.length_b   1.000
_cell.length_c   1.000
_cell.angle_alpha   90.00
_cell.angle_beta   90.00
_cell.angle_gamma   90.00
#
_symmetry.space_group_name_H-M   'P 1'
#
loop_
_entity.id
_entity.type
_entity.pdbx_description
1 polymer ?
#
loop_
_entity_poly.entity_id
_entity_poly.type
_entity_poly.pdbx_seq_one_letter_code
_entity_poly.pdbx_strand_id
1 'polypeptide(L)'
;MGFGAFHIAEAVPVTITDAKYATFMAGSNVYLPPTVKACIVEAKGNGIKVKELVDQVVNANVPVLLQGEAGTYAAEPDVTATGSNTFAGNLLKGSLTTTTIAAPAGYKFYVLNKGSKGVGFYWEMGTAGNSVNLQAGHAYLSLPISGGAAQGFSLDTPTVTGVEAVETIPSEDAPIYDLSGRRVMTPTHGIYIVGGKKVLK
;
A
#
# COMPACT_ATOMS: atom_id res chain seq x y z
N MET A 1 3.85 -11.97 -52.28
CA MET A 1 3.31 -11.25 -51.12
C MET A 1 3.48 -12.17 -49.92
N GLY A 2 4.46 -11.89 -49.05
CA GLY A 2 4.66 -12.67 -47.85
C GLY A 2 3.68 -12.20 -46.76
N PHE A 3 2.85 -13.07 -46.29
CA PHE A 3 2.09 -12.81 -45.07
C PHE A 3 3.09 -12.77 -43.92
N GLY A 4 3.33 -11.58 -43.34
CA GLY A 4 4.09 -11.45 -42.11
C GLY A 4 3.41 -12.30 -41.05
N ALA A 5 4.19 -13.10 -40.30
CA ALA A 5 3.70 -13.85 -39.17
C ALA A 5 3.04 -12.87 -38.16
N PHE A 6 1.75 -13.02 -37.96
CA PHE A 6 1.03 -12.27 -36.92
C PHE A 6 1.52 -12.83 -35.58
N HIS A 7 2.38 -12.09 -34.92
CA HIS A 7 2.79 -12.41 -33.55
C HIS A 7 1.68 -11.93 -32.62
N ILE A 8 0.81 -12.85 -32.21
CA ILE A 8 -0.10 -12.59 -31.10
C ILE A 8 0.79 -12.59 -29.85
N ALA A 9 0.96 -11.45 -29.23
CA ALA A 9 1.67 -11.38 -27.95
C ALA A 9 0.90 -12.19 -26.91
N GLU A 10 1.60 -13.10 -26.24
CA GLU A 10 1.00 -13.99 -25.26
C GLU A 10 0.60 -13.20 -24.00
N ALA A 11 -0.59 -13.49 -23.46
CA ALA A 11 -1.06 -12.85 -22.24
C ALA A 11 -0.13 -13.18 -21.06
N VAL A 12 0.12 -12.20 -20.22
CA VAL A 12 0.94 -12.36 -19.01
C VAL A 12 0.05 -12.87 -17.89
N PRO A 13 0.31 -14.09 -17.36
CA PRO A 13 -0.49 -14.63 -16.27
C PRO A 13 -0.24 -13.84 -14.97
N VAL A 14 -1.31 -13.51 -14.27
CA VAL A 14 -1.29 -12.87 -12.96
C VAL A 14 -2.03 -13.72 -11.96
N THR A 15 -1.38 -14.13 -10.88
CA THR A 15 -2.01 -14.91 -9.81
C THR A 15 -2.24 -14.03 -8.59
N ILE A 16 -3.50 -13.90 -8.18
CA ILE A 16 -3.91 -13.30 -6.90
C ILE A 16 -4.26 -14.44 -5.96
N THR A 17 -3.61 -14.47 -4.81
CA THR A 17 -3.84 -15.48 -3.77
C THR A 17 -5.05 -15.13 -2.90
N ASP A 18 -5.37 -15.97 -1.90
CA ASP A 18 -6.39 -15.68 -0.89
C ASP A 18 -6.11 -14.41 -0.07
N ALA A 19 -4.90 -13.87 -0.19
CA ALA A 19 -4.56 -12.56 0.36
C ALA A 19 -5.29 -11.40 -0.33
N LYS A 20 -5.97 -11.64 -1.48
CA LYS A 20 -6.67 -10.65 -2.29
C LYS A 20 -5.77 -9.57 -2.92
N TYR A 21 -4.47 -9.70 -2.79
CA TYR A 21 -3.47 -8.80 -3.34
C TYR A 21 -2.34 -9.56 -4.02
N ALA A 22 -1.74 -8.94 -5.03
CA ALA A 22 -0.49 -9.37 -5.65
C ALA A 22 0.33 -8.16 -6.08
N THR A 23 1.65 -8.28 -6.17
CA THR A 23 2.48 -7.29 -6.85
C THR A 23 2.70 -7.72 -8.29
N PHE A 24 2.78 -6.76 -9.21
CA PHE A 24 2.88 -7.06 -10.64
C PHE A 24 3.74 -6.01 -11.37
N MET A 25 4.50 -6.46 -12.35
CA MET A 25 5.20 -5.64 -13.33
C MET A 25 5.35 -6.42 -14.63
N ALA A 26 5.06 -5.80 -15.77
CA ALA A 26 5.22 -6.39 -17.09
C ALA A 26 6.24 -5.58 -17.94
N GLY A 27 6.88 -6.23 -18.90
CA GLY A 27 7.81 -5.60 -19.83
C GLY A 27 7.14 -4.88 -20.99
N SER A 28 5.83 -5.03 -21.16
CA SER A 28 4.99 -4.34 -22.14
C SER A 28 3.82 -3.66 -21.47
N ASN A 29 3.15 -2.74 -22.15
CA ASN A 29 1.86 -2.26 -21.71
C ASN A 29 0.88 -3.43 -21.71
N VAL A 30 0.06 -3.52 -20.66
CA VAL A 30 -0.94 -4.58 -20.53
C VAL A 30 -2.29 -4.00 -20.11
N TYR A 31 -3.34 -4.64 -20.57
CA TYR A 31 -4.70 -4.41 -20.14
C TYR A 31 -5.11 -5.47 -19.14
N LEU A 32 -5.53 -5.06 -17.95
CA LEU A 32 -6.00 -5.95 -16.89
C LEU A 32 -7.50 -6.22 -17.01
N PRO A 33 -7.98 -7.42 -16.65
CA PRO A 33 -9.41 -7.68 -16.62
C PRO A 33 -10.13 -6.74 -15.63
N PRO A 34 -11.40 -6.33 -15.93
CA PRO A 34 -12.14 -5.37 -15.11
C PRO A 34 -12.36 -5.79 -13.64
N THR A 35 -12.21 -7.08 -13.35
CA THR A 35 -12.33 -7.65 -11.99
C THR A 35 -11.08 -7.48 -11.16
N VAL A 36 -9.97 -7.02 -11.75
CA VAL A 36 -8.69 -6.78 -11.09
C VAL A 36 -8.41 -5.29 -11.06
N LYS A 37 -8.27 -4.72 -9.88
CA LYS A 37 -7.91 -3.32 -9.69
C LYS A 37 -6.40 -3.17 -9.65
N ALA A 38 -5.87 -2.22 -10.40
CA ALA A 38 -4.48 -1.82 -10.31
C ALA A 38 -4.34 -0.61 -9.39
N CYS A 39 -3.32 -0.63 -8.54
CA CYS A 39 -3.07 0.42 -7.57
C CYS A 39 -1.59 0.79 -7.54
N ILE A 40 -1.29 2.03 -7.20
CA ILE A 40 0.04 2.46 -6.77
C ILE A 40 0.09 2.62 -5.26
N VAL A 41 1.30 2.63 -4.71
CA VAL A 41 1.53 2.86 -3.28
C VAL A 41 2.27 4.19 -3.14
N GLU A 42 1.65 5.13 -2.44
CA GLU A 42 2.17 6.47 -2.19
C GLU A 42 2.55 6.64 -0.71
N ALA A 43 3.41 7.61 -0.40
CA ALA A 43 3.69 8.01 0.97
C ALA A 43 2.48 8.75 1.58
N LYS A 44 2.19 8.48 2.87
CA LYS A 44 1.20 9.22 3.66
C LYS A 44 1.72 9.39 5.09
N GLY A 45 2.17 10.57 5.44
CA GLY A 45 2.81 10.80 6.74
C GLY A 45 3.95 9.82 6.98
N ASN A 46 3.93 9.10 8.09
CA ASN A 46 4.90 8.05 8.43
C ASN A 46 4.51 6.66 7.89
N GLY A 47 3.49 6.57 7.03
CA GLY A 47 2.94 5.32 6.49
C GLY A 47 2.82 5.33 4.97
N ILE A 48 1.98 4.44 4.48
CA ILE A 48 1.68 4.30 3.07
C ILE A 48 0.17 4.47 2.81
N LYS A 49 -0.17 4.82 1.58
CA LYS A 49 -1.54 4.88 1.07
C LYS A 49 -1.59 4.13 -0.25
N VAL A 50 -2.59 3.28 -0.40
CA VAL A 50 -2.92 2.65 -1.68
C VAL A 50 -3.86 3.56 -2.45
N LYS A 51 -3.54 3.82 -3.71
CA LYS A 51 -4.34 4.62 -4.63
C LYS A 51 -4.67 3.80 -5.86
N GLU A 52 -5.97 3.57 -6.07
CA GLU A 52 -6.49 2.88 -7.26
C GLU A 52 -6.24 3.72 -8.52
N LEU A 53 -5.86 3.06 -9.59
CA LEU A 53 -5.67 3.66 -10.90
C LEU A 53 -7.04 3.85 -11.58
N VAL A 54 -7.13 4.82 -12.48
CA VAL A 54 -8.40 5.22 -13.10
C VAL A 54 -8.81 4.31 -14.26
N ASP A 55 -7.87 3.60 -14.87
CA ASP A 55 -8.14 2.65 -15.95
C ASP A 55 -7.35 1.35 -15.78
N GLN A 56 -7.65 0.36 -16.62
CA GLN A 56 -7.10 -1.00 -16.56
C GLN A 56 -5.74 -1.13 -17.26
N VAL A 57 -5.19 -0.05 -17.81
CA VAL A 57 -3.90 -0.10 -18.51
C VAL A 57 -2.75 0.12 -17.53
N VAL A 58 -1.85 -0.85 -17.47
CA VAL A 58 -0.57 -0.74 -16.75
C VAL A 58 0.55 -0.60 -17.75
N ASN A 59 1.32 0.48 -17.64
CA ASN A 59 2.42 0.76 -18.56
C ASN A 59 3.59 -0.21 -18.35
N ALA A 60 4.33 -0.43 -19.43
CA ALA A 60 5.56 -1.24 -19.41
C ALA A 60 6.53 -0.77 -18.32
N ASN A 61 7.11 -1.72 -17.61
CA ASN A 61 8.10 -1.50 -16.54
C ASN A 61 7.59 -0.66 -15.34
N VAL A 62 6.27 -0.50 -15.22
CA VAL A 62 5.68 0.16 -14.05
C VAL A 62 5.18 -0.89 -13.07
N PRO A 63 5.75 -0.95 -11.85
CA PRO A 63 5.28 -1.87 -10.83
C PRO A 63 3.98 -1.36 -10.19
N VAL A 64 3.02 -2.27 -9.97
CA VAL A 64 1.72 -1.98 -9.36
C VAL A 64 1.38 -3.01 -8.29
N LEU A 65 0.49 -2.64 -7.39
CA LEU A 65 -0.23 -3.53 -6.49
C LEU A 65 -1.57 -3.87 -7.16
N LEU A 66 -1.85 -5.15 -7.32
CA LEU A 66 -3.14 -5.63 -7.81
C LEU A 66 -4.03 -6.03 -6.64
N GLN A 67 -5.32 -5.76 -6.76
CA GLN A 67 -6.36 -6.15 -5.82
C GLN A 67 -7.49 -6.85 -6.57
N GLY A 68 -7.92 -8.02 -6.08
CA GLY A 68 -8.99 -8.80 -6.69
C GLY A 68 -9.29 -10.08 -5.91
N GLU A 69 -10.24 -10.86 -6.40
CA GLU A 69 -10.51 -12.18 -5.86
C GLU A 69 -9.34 -13.14 -6.15
N ALA A 70 -9.21 -14.19 -5.33
CA ALA A 70 -8.20 -15.22 -5.57
C ALA A 70 -8.45 -15.91 -6.92
N GLY A 71 -7.40 -16.05 -7.73
CA GLY A 71 -7.50 -16.64 -9.06
C GLY A 71 -6.31 -16.32 -9.93
N THR A 72 -6.28 -16.92 -11.12
CA THR A 72 -5.32 -16.59 -12.17
C THR A 72 -6.04 -15.82 -13.27
N TYR A 73 -5.48 -14.70 -13.64
CA TYR A 73 -6.00 -13.74 -14.61
C TYR A 73 -5.02 -13.60 -15.76
N ALA A 74 -5.52 -13.22 -16.93
CA ALA A 74 -4.71 -12.90 -18.09
C ALA A 74 -4.58 -11.36 -18.16
N ALA A 75 -3.35 -10.84 -18.11
CA ALA A 75 -3.05 -9.46 -18.46
C ALA A 75 -2.71 -9.43 -19.95
N GLU A 76 -3.59 -8.86 -20.75
CA GLU A 76 -3.45 -8.85 -22.21
C GLU A 76 -2.44 -7.79 -22.66
N PRO A 77 -1.38 -8.15 -23.40
CA PRO A 77 -0.46 -7.16 -23.94
C PRO A 77 -1.18 -6.22 -24.89
N ASP A 78 -1.07 -4.94 -24.65
CA ASP A 78 -1.59 -3.90 -25.53
C ASP A 78 -0.52 -2.86 -25.81
N VAL A 79 0.20 -3.04 -26.90
CA VAL A 79 1.27 -2.13 -27.30
C VAL A 79 0.74 -0.78 -27.80
N THR A 80 -0.56 -0.66 -28.04
CA THR A 80 -1.20 0.57 -28.54
C THR A 80 -1.90 1.34 -27.43
N ALA A 81 -2.17 0.70 -26.28
CA ALA A 81 -2.85 1.34 -25.17
C ALA A 81 -1.96 2.40 -24.52
N THR A 82 -2.42 3.62 -24.58
CA THR A 82 -1.93 4.71 -23.74
C THR A 82 -2.93 4.91 -22.62
N GLY A 83 -2.63 4.34 -21.44
CA GLY A 83 -3.47 4.55 -20.27
C GLY A 83 -3.43 6.02 -19.83
N SER A 84 -4.55 6.49 -19.27
CA SER A 84 -4.65 7.82 -18.65
C SER A 84 -4.11 7.83 -17.22
N ASN A 85 -3.58 6.70 -16.74
CA ASN A 85 -3.05 6.55 -15.40
C ASN A 85 -1.82 7.43 -15.17
N THR A 86 -1.75 8.05 -14.00
CA THR A 86 -0.53 8.68 -13.48
C THR A 86 0.11 7.80 -12.42
N PHE A 87 1.40 7.54 -12.57
CA PHE A 87 2.20 6.75 -11.64
C PHE A 87 3.12 7.62 -10.78
N ALA A 88 2.93 8.93 -10.83
CA ALA A 88 3.69 9.87 -10.00
C ALA A 88 3.47 9.56 -8.51
N GLY A 89 4.56 9.56 -7.73
CA GLY A 89 4.51 9.23 -6.31
C GLY A 89 4.50 7.74 -5.97
N ASN A 90 4.52 6.85 -6.97
CA ASN A 90 4.58 5.41 -6.74
C ASN A 90 5.90 5.00 -6.08
N LEU A 91 5.81 4.40 -4.89
CA LEU A 91 6.96 3.93 -4.11
C LEU A 91 7.37 2.50 -4.43
N LEU A 92 6.55 1.79 -5.21
CA LEU A 92 6.89 0.43 -5.63
C LEU A 92 8.08 0.45 -6.60
N LYS A 93 8.94 -0.54 -6.44
CA LYS A 93 10.03 -0.89 -7.35
C LYS A 93 9.85 -2.35 -7.77
N GLY A 94 10.25 -2.71 -8.95
CA GLY A 94 10.05 -4.06 -9.46
C GLY A 94 11.23 -4.56 -10.30
N SER A 95 11.18 -5.83 -10.68
CA SER A 95 12.13 -6.45 -11.60
C SER A 95 11.43 -7.40 -12.54
N LEU A 96 11.85 -7.41 -13.81
CA LEU A 96 11.41 -8.39 -14.81
C LEU A 96 12.21 -9.69 -14.73
N THR A 97 13.23 -9.74 -13.90
CA THR A 97 14.07 -10.93 -13.68
C THR A 97 14.10 -11.28 -12.20
N THR A 98 14.18 -12.56 -11.89
CA THR A 98 14.39 -13.02 -10.51
C THR A 98 15.77 -12.57 -10.06
N THR A 99 15.82 -11.83 -8.94
CA THR A 99 17.05 -11.21 -8.44
C THR A 99 17.00 -10.95 -6.94
N THR A 100 18.16 -10.89 -6.31
CA THR A 100 18.31 -10.40 -4.94
C THR A 100 18.86 -8.97 -4.99
N ILE A 101 18.16 -8.05 -4.34
CA ILE A 101 18.48 -6.63 -4.32
C ILE A 101 18.78 -6.21 -2.90
N ALA A 102 19.94 -5.56 -2.67
CA ALA A 102 20.29 -4.97 -1.38
C ALA A 102 19.73 -3.55 -1.26
N ALA A 103 19.21 -3.19 -0.09
CA ALA A 103 18.75 -1.84 0.18
C ALA A 103 19.94 -0.88 0.28
N PRO A 104 19.88 0.27 -0.39
CA PRO A 104 20.91 1.30 -0.23
C PRO A 104 20.89 1.86 1.20
N ALA A 105 22.01 2.47 1.60
CA ALA A 105 22.10 3.11 2.92
C ALA A 105 20.94 4.11 3.12
N GLY A 106 20.32 4.06 4.27
CA GLY A 106 19.19 4.93 4.59
C GLY A 106 17.81 4.46 4.06
N TYR A 107 17.72 3.25 3.47
CA TYR A 107 16.44 2.68 3.00
C TYR A 107 16.16 1.32 3.62
N LYS A 108 14.88 0.96 3.63
CA LYS A 108 14.38 -0.37 3.93
C LYS A 108 13.44 -0.86 2.84
N PHE A 109 13.50 -2.16 2.57
CA PHE A 109 12.66 -2.85 1.60
C PHE A 109 11.58 -3.67 2.30
N TYR A 110 10.40 -3.71 1.69
CA TYR A 110 9.24 -4.41 2.18
C TYR A 110 8.62 -5.21 1.06
N VAL A 111 8.28 -6.46 1.32
CA VAL A 111 7.58 -7.34 0.40
C VAL A 111 6.11 -7.48 0.80
N LEU A 112 5.24 -7.69 -0.17
CA LEU A 112 3.84 -8.01 0.09
C LEU A 112 3.78 -9.39 0.75
N ASN A 113 3.24 -9.45 1.95
CA ASN A 113 3.13 -10.70 2.71
C ASN A 113 1.96 -10.61 3.72
N LYS A 114 1.62 -11.74 4.35
CA LYS A 114 0.70 -11.79 5.48
C LYS A 114 1.48 -11.77 6.77
N GLY A 115 1.44 -10.65 7.48
CA GLY A 115 2.06 -10.47 8.79
C GLY A 115 1.07 -10.61 9.94
N SER A 116 1.50 -10.28 11.15
CA SER A 116 0.67 -10.33 12.36
C SER A 116 -0.53 -9.38 12.34
N LYS A 117 -0.48 -8.33 11.51
CA LYS A 117 -1.53 -7.32 11.33
C LYS A 117 -2.31 -7.48 10.02
N GLY A 118 -2.32 -8.70 9.44
CA GLY A 118 -2.99 -8.97 8.17
C GLY A 118 -2.07 -8.87 6.97
N VAL A 119 -2.65 -8.73 5.77
CA VAL A 119 -1.92 -8.57 4.50
C VAL A 119 -1.32 -7.17 4.44
N GLY A 120 -0.08 -7.07 3.96
CA GLY A 120 0.61 -5.79 3.89
C GLY A 120 2.04 -5.90 3.37
N PHE A 121 2.76 -4.81 3.47
CA PHE A 121 4.18 -4.74 3.14
C PHE A 121 5.02 -4.89 4.40
N TYR A 122 5.82 -5.94 4.49
CA TYR A 122 6.64 -6.29 5.65
C TYR A 122 8.08 -6.56 5.22
N TRP A 123 9.00 -6.46 6.16
CA TRP A 123 10.37 -6.93 5.91
C TRP A 123 10.35 -8.42 5.57
N GLU A 124 11.13 -8.81 4.58
CA GLU A 124 11.36 -10.21 4.31
C GLU A 124 12.07 -10.86 5.50
N MET A 125 11.63 -12.08 5.85
CA MET A 125 12.15 -12.80 7.00
C MET A 125 13.67 -12.94 6.92
N GLY A 126 14.35 -12.64 8.03
CA GLY A 126 15.81 -12.75 8.15
C GLY A 126 16.61 -11.59 7.54
N THR A 127 15.98 -10.68 6.78
CA THR A 127 16.69 -9.56 6.13
C THR A 127 16.66 -8.26 6.92
N ALA A 128 15.71 -8.12 7.85
CA ALA A 128 15.41 -6.86 8.55
C ALA A 128 15.21 -5.67 7.57
N GLY A 129 14.69 -5.95 6.37
CA GLY A 129 14.48 -4.97 5.31
C GLY A 129 15.75 -4.51 4.60
N ASN A 130 16.90 -5.16 4.81
CA ASN A 130 18.16 -4.78 4.17
C ASN A 130 18.34 -5.37 2.76
N SER A 131 17.51 -6.33 2.39
CA SER A 131 17.49 -6.92 1.05
C SER A 131 16.12 -7.52 0.74
N VAL A 132 15.89 -7.85 -0.52
CA VAL A 132 14.70 -8.55 -1.01
C VAL A 132 15.11 -9.59 -2.04
N ASN A 133 14.49 -10.78 -1.97
CA ASN A 133 14.56 -11.81 -3.01
C ASN A 133 13.31 -11.68 -3.88
N LEU A 134 13.43 -11.02 -5.01
CA LEU A 134 12.33 -10.68 -5.87
C LEU A 134 12.20 -11.68 -7.02
N GLN A 135 11.01 -12.23 -7.20
CA GLN A 135 10.67 -13.03 -8.37
C GLN A 135 10.43 -12.13 -9.58
N ALA A 136 10.67 -12.66 -10.78
CA ALA A 136 10.39 -11.96 -12.03
C ALA A 136 8.92 -11.48 -12.11
N GLY A 137 8.69 -10.26 -12.55
CA GLY A 137 7.35 -9.69 -12.69
C GLY A 137 6.70 -9.23 -11.37
N HIS A 138 7.44 -9.25 -10.27
CA HIS A 138 6.96 -8.80 -8.96
C HIS A 138 7.56 -7.46 -8.54
N ALA A 139 7.01 -6.91 -7.45
CA ALA A 139 7.46 -5.64 -6.91
C ALA A 139 7.62 -5.66 -5.39
N TYR A 140 8.40 -4.72 -4.89
CA TYR A 140 8.65 -4.46 -3.49
C TYR A 140 8.49 -2.96 -3.20
N LEU A 141 8.31 -2.62 -1.93
CA LEU A 141 8.25 -1.23 -1.49
C LEU A 141 9.62 -0.80 -0.98
N SER A 142 10.08 0.37 -1.40
CA SER A 142 11.36 0.97 -0.97
C SER A 142 11.09 2.28 -0.24
N LEU A 143 11.42 2.34 1.05
CA LEU A 143 11.18 3.51 1.88
C LEU A 143 12.46 4.01 2.57
N PRO A 144 12.64 5.33 2.68
CA PRO A 144 13.73 5.90 3.47
C PRO A 144 13.52 5.62 4.96
N ILE A 145 14.60 5.44 5.69
CA ILE A 145 14.60 5.34 7.14
C ILE A 145 14.51 6.76 7.71
N SER A 146 13.37 7.11 8.28
CA SER A 146 13.21 8.36 9.02
C SER A 146 12.68 8.04 10.42
N GLY A 147 13.50 8.30 11.44
CA GLY A 147 13.05 8.22 12.83
C GLY A 147 12.74 6.83 13.41
N GLY A 148 13.24 5.76 12.78
CA GLY A 148 12.95 4.37 13.14
C GLY A 148 12.06 3.71 12.09
N ALA A 149 12.57 2.67 11.40
CA ALA A 149 11.83 1.98 10.35
C ALA A 149 10.73 1.10 10.96
N ALA A 150 9.48 1.33 10.58
CA ALA A 150 8.40 0.39 10.87
C ALA A 150 8.72 -0.98 10.27
N GLN A 151 8.38 -2.06 10.98
CA GLN A 151 8.62 -3.44 10.49
C GLN A 151 7.62 -3.84 9.39
N GLY A 152 6.56 -3.06 9.19
CA GLY A 152 5.58 -3.30 8.15
C GLY A 152 4.40 -2.33 8.17
N PHE A 153 3.64 -2.38 7.09
CA PHE A 153 2.46 -1.56 6.82
C PHE A 153 1.33 -2.48 6.38
N SER A 154 0.26 -2.62 7.20
CA SER A 154 -0.90 -3.44 6.85
C SER A 154 -1.77 -2.73 5.80
N LEU A 155 -2.29 -3.50 4.83
CA LEU A 155 -3.30 -3.08 3.87
C LEU A 155 -4.72 -3.35 4.39
N ASP A 156 -4.87 -4.27 5.34
CA ASP A 156 -6.17 -4.67 5.91
C ASP A 156 -6.67 -3.72 7.01
N THR A 157 -5.81 -2.81 7.48
CA THR A 157 -6.30 -1.72 8.33
C THR A 157 -7.16 -0.82 7.47
N PRO A 158 -8.47 -0.69 7.74
CA PRO A 158 -9.27 0.29 7.06
C PRO A 158 -8.54 1.62 7.24
N THR A 159 -8.26 2.30 6.12
CA THR A 159 -7.92 3.71 6.20
C THR A 159 -9.14 4.34 6.84
N VAL A 160 -9.06 4.58 8.15
CA VAL A 160 -10.10 5.35 8.82
C VAL A 160 -9.99 6.73 8.19
N THR A 161 -10.75 6.94 7.12
CA THR A 161 -11.05 8.26 6.61
C THR A 161 -12.02 8.86 7.62
N GLY A 162 -11.48 9.32 8.71
CA GLY A 162 -12.27 9.90 9.76
C GLY A 162 -11.37 10.25 10.92
N VAL A 163 -11.03 11.51 11.00
CA VAL A 163 -10.40 12.17 12.12
C VAL A 163 -9.08 11.51 12.53
N GLU A 164 -7.96 12.02 11.98
CA GLU A 164 -6.72 11.99 12.75
C GLU A 164 -7.11 12.35 14.17
N ALA A 165 -6.87 11.43 15.12
CA ALA A 165 -6.89 11.83 16.51
C ALA A 165 -5.81 12.93 16.60
N VAL A 166 -6.23 14.15 16.53
CA VAL A 166 -5.43 15.26 17.02
C VAL A 166 -5.21 14.87 18.48
N GLU A 167 -4.04 14.36 18.80
CA GLU A 167 -3.56 14.38 20.17
C GLU A 167 -3.39 15.84 20.56
N THR A 168 -4.51 16.53 20.73
CA THR A 168 -4.51 17.71 21.56
C THR A 168 -4.26 17.17 22.96
N ILE A 169 -3.02 17.29 23.42
CA ILE A 169 -2.73 17.31 24.85
C ILE A 169 -3.74 18.32 25.40
N PRO A 170 -4.69 17.92 26.26
CA PRO A 170 -5.59 18.91 26.86
C PRO A 170 -4.72 19.94 27.53
N SER A 171 -4.80 21.21 27.12
CA SER A 171 -4.15 22.26 27.87
C SER A 171 -4.64 22.17 29.31
N GLU A 172 -3.79 22.40 30.28
CA GLU A 172 -4.16 22.34 31.71
C GLU A 172 -5.38 23.21 32.04
N ASP A 173 -5.71 24.16 31.16
CA ASP A 173 -6.87 25.09 31.22
C ASP A 173 -8.10 24.60 30.43
N ALA A 174 -8.12 23.39 29.86
CA ALA A 174 -9.27 22.91 29.10
C ALA A 174 -10.51 22.79 30.01
N PRO A 175 -11.67 23.36 29.64
CA PRO A 175 -12.88 23.28 30.45
C PRO A 175 -13.34 21.83 30.62
N ILE A 176 -13.64 21.46 31.87
CA ILE A 176 -14.08 20.15 32.28
C ILE A 176 -15.60 20.13 32.35
N TYR A 177 -16.24 19.10 31.76
CA TYR A 177 -17.69 18.91 31.78
C TYR A 177 -18.05 17.54 32.38
N ASP A 178 -19.16 17.48 33.11
CA ASP A 178 -19.75 16.22 33.53
C ASP A 178 -20.47 15.53 32.33
N LEU A 179 -20.95 14.33 32.54
CA LEU A 179 -21.65 13.56 31.48
C LEU A 179 -23.00 14.17 31.09
N SER A 180 -23.54 15.12 31.85
CA SER A 180 -24.73 15.91 31.51
C SER A 180 -24.41 17.22 30.77
N GLY A 181 -23.12 17.48 30.49
CA GLY A 181 -22.68 18.67 29.74
C GLY A 181 -22.51 19.93 30.60
N ARG A 182 -22.59 19.84 31.91
CA ARG A 182 -22.35 21.00 32.82
C ARG A 182 -20.87 21.16 33.06
N ARG A 183 -20.40 22.39 33.02
CA ARG A 183 -19.01 22.73 33.35
C ARG A 183 -18.72 22.49 34.83
N VAL A 184 -17.65 21.77 35.11
CA VAL A 184 -17.20 21.43 36.47
C VAL A 184 -15.89 22.16 36.75
N MET A 185 -15.88 23.02 37.78
CA MET A 185 -14.70 23.79 38.13
C MET A 185 -13.73 22.98 39.03
N THR A 186 -14.27 22.08 39.83
CA THR A 186 -13.49 21.24 40.76
C THR A 186 -13.92 19.78 40.62
N PRO A 187 -13.29 19.02 39.71
CA PRO A 187 -13.65 17.62 39.49
C PRO A 187 -13.23 16.77 40.72
N THR A 188 -14.17 15.98 41.21
CA THR A 188 -13.94 14.92 42.21
C THR A 188 -13.74 13.57 41.51
N HIS A 189 -13.75 12.44 42.22
CA HIS A 189 -13.71 11.14 41.56
C HIS A 189 -14.91 10.94 40.62
N GLY A 190 -14.65 10.66 39.34
CA GLY A 190 -15.71 10.45 38.37
C GLY A 190 -15.22 10.53 36.91
N ILE A 191 -16.16 10.29 35.98
CA ILE A 191 -15.90 10.39 34.54
C ILE A 191 -16.34 11.78 34.06
N TYR A 192 -15.42 12.48 33.38
CA TYR A 192 -15.60 13.83 32.85
C TYR A 192 -15.26 13.90 31.37
N ILE A 193 -15.68 14.94 30.71
CA ILE A 193 -15.30 15.29 29.33
C ILE A 193 -14.35 16.48 29.39
N VAL A 194 -13.12 16.27 28.91
CA VAL A 194 -12.07 17.30 28.83
C VAL A 194 -11.55 17.31 27.39
N GLY A 195 -11.65 18.46 26.72
CA GLY A 195 -11.25 18.59 25.33
C GLY A 195 -11.96 17.60 24.38
N GLY A 196 -13.24 17.27 24.66
CA GLY A 196 -14.02 16.31 23.89
C GLY A 196 -13.74 14.82 24.17
N LYS A 197 -12.84 14.51 25.10
CA LYS A 197 -12.49 13.11 25.48
C LYS A 197 -13.03 12.77 26.89
N LYS A 198 -13.43 11.50 27.08
CA LYS A 198 -13.77 10.96 28.40
C LYS A 198 -12.49 10.74 29.20
N VAL A 199 -12.44 11.30 30.40
CA VAL A 199 -11.32 11.19 31.33
C VAL A 199 -11.86 10.75 32.68
N LEU A 200 -11.21 9.82 33.33
CA LEU A 200 -11.44 9.46 34.74
C LEU A 200 -10.53 10.34 35.62
N LYS A 201 -11.11 10.99 36.60
CA LYS A 201 -10.38 11.78 37.60
C LYS A 201 -10.58 11.19 38.98
#